data_950d201484c8294d0bc5c5e7e6d3c6f9
#
_entry.id   950d201484c8294d0bc5c5e7e6d3c6f9
#
_cell.length_a   1.000
_cell.length_b   1.000
_cell.length_c   1.000
_cell.angle_alpha   90.00
_cell.angle_beta   90.00
_cell.angle_gamma   90.00
#
_symmetry.space_group_name_H-M   'P 1'
#
loop_
_entity.id
_entity.type
_entity.pdbx_description
1 polymer ?
#
loop_
_entity_poly.entity_id
_entity_poly.type
_entity_poly.pdbx_seq_one_letter_code
_entity_poly.pdbx_strand_id
1 'polypeptide(L)'
;MDIATILGIVGGAVMIVMSVITSGGTMGGILDLPSAAMTIGGSYFAMFIASPLKKALGLFKIMGRAFKVPDFGEKNIVVNMQALSEKARREGILALEDGLDDLDDPFMKTGLRLVVDGTDGNIIRAIMENEMNQTEARHMEWIGVINIWAGFAPGFGMMGTVVGLIGMLNNLEDKSSLGPNMAVALITTLYGSMMANWLISPFASKLLAHNQQEMRTKEMIIEGVLAIQAGENPRIMAQKLLTYLDPVTRKAIEADVLKD
;
A
#
# COMPACT_ATOMS: atom_id res chain seq x y z
N MET A 1 2.66 0.15 14.65
CA MET A 1 3.59 0.84 13.71
C MET A 1 4.44 -0.21 13.03
N ASP A 2 4.68 -0.04 11.76
CA ASP A 2 5.51 -0.99 11.01
C ASP A 2 7.00 -0.72 11.22
N ILE A 3 7.61 -1.60 12.01
CA ILE A 3 9.03 -1.54 12.39
C ILE A 3 9.93 -1.66 11.15
N ALA A 4 9.56 -2.48 10.17
CA ALA A 4 10.36 -2.66 8.95
C ALA A 4 10.47 -1.37 8.13
N THR A 5 9.40 -0.59 8.02
CA THR A 5 9.44 0.72 7.34
C THR A 5 10.37 1.71 8.06
N ILE A 6 10.30 1.76 9.39
CA ILE A 6 11.15 2.66 10.18
C ILE A 6 12.61 2.24 10.06
N LEU A 7 12.90 0.94 10.22
CA LEU A 7 14.27 0.41 10.07
C LEU A 7 14.83 0.65 8.66
N GLY A 8 14.00 0.51 7.62
CA GLY A 8 14.41 0.77 6.23
C GLY A 8 14.77 2.23 5.99
N ILE A 9 13.98 3.17 6.52
CA ILE A 9 14.26 4.61 6.39
C ILE A 9 15.49 5.00 7.21
N VAL A 10 15.52 4.63 8.48
CA VAL A 10 16.65 4.98 9.37
C VAL A 10 17.94 4.30 8.94
N GLY A 11 17.88 3.00 8.62
CA GLY A 11 19.04 2.25 8.16
C GLY A 11 19.60 2.80 6.85
N GLY A 12 18.73 3.12 5.88
CA GLY A 12 19.14 3.75 4.63
C GLY A 12 19.81 5.12 4.86
N ALA A 13 19.23 5.96 5.73
CA ALA A 13 19.82 7.24 6.09
C ALA A 13 21.22 7.07 6.73
N VAL A 14 21.35 6.13 7.67
CA VAL A 14 22.64 5.82 8.32
C VAL A 14 23.69 5.38 7.29
N MET A 15 23.33 4.52 6.34
CA MET A 15 24.24 4.04 5.30
C MET A 15 24.69 5.17 4.36
N ILE A 16 23.80 6.09 4.01
CA ILE A 16 24.13 7.27 3.20
C ILE A 16 25.10 8.18 3.96
N VAL A 17 24.78 8.52 5.20
CA VAL A 17 25.64 9.34 6.07
C VAL A 17 27.02 8.69 6.24
N MET A 18 27.07 7.40 6.52
CA MET A 18 28.31 6.65 6.70
C MET A 18 29.15 6.65 5.41
N SER A 19 28.50 6.49 4.23
CA SER A 19 29.18 6.58 2.95
C SER A 19 29.84 7.95 2.73
N VAL A 20 29.14 9.03 3.04
CA VAL A 20 29.67 10.41 2.91
C VAL A 20 30.87 10.63 3.82
N ILE A 21 30.78 10.24 5.10
CA ILE A 21 31.86 10.43 6.08
C ILE A 21 33.09 9.60 5.71
N THR A 22 32.90 8.32 5.32
CA THR A 22 34.02 7.45 4.96
C THR A 22 34.72 7.87 3.65
N SER A 23 34.00 8.55 2.76
CA SER A 23 34.58 9.16 1.54
C SER A 23 35.33 10.47 1.81
N GLY A 24 35.45 10.90 3.07
CA GLY A 24 36.07 12.18 3.43
C GLY A 24 35.21 13.40 3.14
N GLY A 25 33.93 13.21 2.81
CA GLY A 25 32.98 14.30 2.61
C GLY A 25 32.39 14.82 3.92
N THR A 26 31.74 15.97 3.83
CA THR A 26 30.98 16.56 4.95
C THR A 26 29.48 16.54 4.64
N MET A 27 28.65 16.36 5.65
CA MET A 27 27.19 16.40 5.47
C MET A 27 26.71 17.75 4.91
N GLY A 28 27.39 18.87 5.28
CA GLY A 28 27.10 20.18 4.72
C GLY A 28 27.35 20.26 3.21
N GLY A 29 28.29 19.47 2.69
CA GLY A 29 28.64 19.45 1.26
C GLY A 29 27.59 18.78 0.37
N ILE A 30 26.66 17.99 0.92
CA ILE A 30 25.56 17.37 0.18
C ILE A 30 24.22 18.02 0.46
N LEU A 31 24.13 19.01 1.36
CA LEU A 31 22.91 19.77 1.64
C LEU A 31 22.93 21.06 0.83
N ASP A 32 22.16 21.08 -0.25
CA ASP A 32 22.05 22.21 -1.17
C ASP A 32 20.58 22.55 -1.43
N LEU A 33 20.18 23.75 -1.00
CA LEU A 33 18.80 24.21 -1.11
C LEU A 33 18.33 24.39 -2.57
N PRO A 34 19.11 24.98 -3.49
CA PRO A 34 18.76 25.05 -4.90
C PRO A 34 18.52 23.66 -5.52
N SER A 35 19.39 22.70 -5.23
CA SER A 35 19.26 21.30 -5.69
C SER A 35 17.99 20.64 -5.14
N ALA A 36 17.68 20.86 -3.87
CA ALA A 36 16.45 20.36 -3.25
C ALA A 36 15.20 21.00 -3.87
N ALA A 37 15.18 22.30 -4.06
CA ALA A 37 14.07 23.00 -4.69
C ALA A 37 13.83 22.50 -6.12
N MET A 38 14.89 22.35 -6.92
CA MET A 38 14.82 21.84 -8.29
C MET A 38 14.27 20.41 -8.32
N THR A 39 14.83 19.51 -7.52
CA THR A 39 14.53 18.07 -7.61
C THR A 39 13.23 17.73 -6.88
N ILE A 40 13.12 18.11 -5.61
CA ILE A 40 11.96 17.77 -4.78
C ILE A 40 10.76 18.63 -5.19
N GLY A 41 10.94 19.95 -5.21
CA GLY A 41 9.89 20.89 -5.56
C GLY A 41 9.43 20.72 -7.01
N GLY A 42 10.38 20.71 -7.96
CA GLY A 42 10.09 20.57 -9.38
C GLY A 42 9.33 19.28 -9.70
N SER A 43 9.80 18.13 -9.22
CA SER A 43 9.12 16.84 -9.45
C SER A 43 7.74 16.78 -8.78
N TYR A 44 7.58 17.37 -7.60
CA TYR A 44 6.30 17.45 -6.91
C TYR A 44 5.29 18.29 -7.68
N PHE A 45 5.69 19.47 -8.20
CA PHE A 45 4.81 20.30 -9.03
C PHE A 45 4.52 19.65 -10.39
N ALA A 46 5.47 18.94 -11.00
CA ALA A 46 5.22 18.18 -12.23
C ALA A 46 4.11 17.11 -12.02
N MET A 47 4.05 16.51 -10.83
CA MET A 47 2.98 15.58 -10.48
C MET A 47 1.59 16.26 -10.48
N PHE A 48 1.47 17.55 -10.15
CA PHE A 48 0.19 18.29 -10.26
C PHE A 48 -0.32 18.39 -11.69
N ILE A 49 0.58 18.42 -12.68
CA ILE A 49 0.20 18.42 -14.09
C ILE A 49 -0.36 17.06 -14.49
N ALA A 50 0.18 15.99 -13.92
CA ALA A 50 -0.16 14.61 -14.26
C ALA A 50 -1.30 14.01 -13.41
N SER A 51 -1.77 14.69 -12.37
CA SER A 51 -2.72 14.14 -11.40
C SER A 51 -3.75 15.16 -10.93
N PRO A 52 -4.98 14.74 -10.59
CA PRO A 52 -5.98 15.63 -10.00
C PRO A 52 -5.47 16.26 -8.70
N LEU A 53 -5.71 17.55 -8.51
CA LEU A 53 -5.23 18.34 -7.37
C LEU A 53 -5.55 17.70 -6.01
N LYS A 54 -6.76 17.14 -5.86
CA LYS A 54 -7.18 16.45 -4.62
C LYS A 54 -6.27 15.27 -4.27
N LYS A 55 -5.81 14.53 -5.28
CA LYS A 55 -4.90 13.38 -5.08
C LYS A 55 -3.48 13.84 -4.80
N ALA A 56 -3.00 14.84 -5.53
CA ALA A 56 -1.67 15.41 -5.32
C ALA A 56 -1.51 15.94 -3.88
N LEU A 57 -2.48 16.71 -3.38
CA LEU A 57 -2.45 17.22 -2.00
C LEU A 57 -2.65 16.13 -0.93
N GLY A 58 -3.43 15.09 -1.24
CA GLY A 58 -3.69 13.98 -0.31
C GLY A 58 -2.57 12.94 -0.21
N LEU A 59 -1.54 13.03 -1.05
CA LEU A 59 -0.50 12.03 -1.22
C LEU A 59 0.19 11.64 0.09
N PHE A 60 0.65 12.62 0.86
CA PHE A 60 1.36 12.39 2.12
C PHE A 60 0.49 11.67 3.16
N LYS A 61 -0.81 11.94 3.19
CA LYS A 61 -1.76 11.24 4.07
C LYS A 61 -1.86 9.76 3.70
N ILE A 62 -1.86 9.44 2.41
CA ILE A 62 -1.91 8.05 1.93
C ILE A 62 -0.57 7.34 2.16
N MET A 63 0.56 7.99 1.86
CA MET A 63 1.89 7.43 2.17
C MET A 63 2.05 7.15 3.68
N GLY A 64 1.46 7.97 4.54
CA GLY A 64 1.42 7.74 5.98
C GLY A 64 0.75 6.42 6.40
N ARG A 65 -0.13 5.84 5.58
CA ARG A 65 -0.75 4.54 5.85
C ARG A 65 0.27 3.38 5.75
N ALA A 66 1.33 3.55 4.97
CA ALA A 66 2.40 2.54 4.88
C ALA A 66 3.15 2.30 6.20
N PHE A 67 3.07 3.24 7.17
CA PHE A 67 3.61 3.05 8.51
C PHE A 67 2.72 2.22 9.46
N LYS A 68 1.52 1.86 9.02
CA LYS A 68 0.62 0.99 9.78
C LYS A 68 0.71 -0.44 9.22
N VAL A 69 0.73 -1.40 10.12
CA VAL A 69 0.53 -2.82 9.73
C VAL A 69 -0.99 -3.01 9.66
N PRO A 70 -1.56 -3.32 8.49
CA PRO A 70 -2.97 -3.63 8.40
C PRO A 70 -3.21 -4.99 9.07
N ASP A 71 -4.26 -5.06 9.88
CA ASP A 71 -4.83 -6.31 10.36
C ASP A 71 -6.23 -6.43 9.76
N PHE A 72 -6.39 -7.37 8.86
CA PHE A 72 -7.67 -7.61 8.19
C PHE A 72 -8.52 -8.65 8.93
N GLY A 73 -8.07 -9.12 10.10
CA GLY A 73 -8.82 -10.04 10.94
C GLY A 73 -9.09 -11.40 10.31
N GLU A 74 -8.26 -11.87 9.39
CA GLU A 74 -8.46 -13.10 8.58
C GLU A 74 -8.79 -14.30 9.45
N LYS A 75 -8.13 -14.43 10.61
CA LYS A 75 -8.41 -15.49 11.59
C LYS A 75 -9.85 -15.41 12.12
N ASN A 76 -10.28 -14.22 12.53
CA ASN A 76 -11.61 -14.00 13.09
C ASN A 76 -12.70 -14.20 12.02
N ILE A 77 -12.40 -13.85 10.77
CA ILE A 77 -13.32 -14.04 9.65
C ILE A 77 -13.61 -15.54 9.47
N VAL A 78 -12.59 -16.42 9.47
CA VAL A 78 -12.81 -17.87 9.34
C VAL A 78 -13.67 -18.42 10.49
N VAL A 79 -13.35 -18.02 11.72
CA VAL A 79 -14.09 -18.48 12.92
C VAL A 79 -15.54 -17.98 12.88
N ASN A 80 -15.76 -16.69 12.56
CA ASN A 80 -17.09 -16.11 12.48
C ASN A 80 -17.91 -16.75 11.34
N MET A 81 -17.32 -16.96 10.17
CA MET A 81 -17.99 -17.59 9.04
C MET A 81 -18.42 -19.02 9.38
N GLN A 82 -17.56 -19.79 10.07
CA GLN A 82 -17.93 -21.13 10.50
C GLN A 82 -19.12 -21.11 11.47
N ALA A 83 -19.07 -20.26 12.51
CA ALA A 83 -20.17 -20.13 13.48
C ALA A 83 -21.49 -19.72 12.81
N LEU A 84 -21.42 -18.77 11.87
CA LEU A 84 -22.57 -18.33 11.09
C LEU A 84 -23.12 -19.43 10.18
N SER A 85 -22.25 -20.20 9.53
CA SER A 85 -22.65 -21.34 8.70
C SER A 85 -23.34 -22.42 9.54
N GLU A 86 -22.84 -22.72 10.74
CA GLU A 86 -23.47 -23.65 11.66
C GLU A 86 -24.84 -23.14 12.14
N LYS A 87 -24.97 -21.85 12.46
CA LYS A 87 -26.23 -21.22 12.85
C LYS A 87 -27.25 -21.27 11.72
N ALA A 88 -26.84 -20.90 10.50
CA ALA A 88 -27.70 -20.96 9.32
C ALA A 88 -28.22 -22.37 9.03
N ARG A 89 -27.38 -23.39 9.23
CA ARG A 89 -27.75 -24.79 9.00
C ARG A 89 -28.71 -25.34 10.05
N ARG A 90 -28.58 -24.91 11.33
CA ARG A 90 -29.44 -25.38 12.44
C ARG A 90 -30.76 -24.63 12.52
N GLU A 91 -30.75 -23.36 12.32
CA GLU A 91 -31.84 -22.43 12.63
C GLU A 91 -32.45 -21.79 11.38
N GLY A 92 -31.79 -22.01 10.23
CA GLY A 92 -32.18 -21.38 8.97
C GLY A 92 -31.43 -20.06 8.70
N ILE A 93 -31.43 -19.66 7.44
CA ILE A 93 -30.69 -18.44 6.98
C ILE A 93 -31.21 -17.17 7.65
N LEU A 94 -32.52 -17.08 7.92
CA LEU A 94 -33.11 -15.89 8.57
C LEU A 94 -32.58 -15.67 9.98
N ALA A 95 -32.14 -16.71 10.68
CA ALA A 95 -31.56 -16.58 12.01
C ALA A 95 -30.22 -15.83 12.04
N LEU A 96 -29.58 -15.62 10.88
CA LEU A 96 -28.35 -14.82 10.77
C LEU A 96 -28.60 -13.34 11.03
N GLU A 97 -29.82 -12.83 10.78
CA GLU A 97 -30.16 -11.42 10.90
C GLU A 97 -29.79 -10.83 12.26
N ASP A 98 -30.09 -11.57 13.33
CA ASP A 98 -29.81 -11.13 14.71
C ASP A 98 -28.31 -10.96 15.03
N GLY A 99 -27.41 -11.61 14.26
CA GLY A 99 -25.95 -11.55 14.47
C GLY A 99 -25.20 -10.63 13.51
N LEU A 100 -25.90 -10.05 12.51
CA LEU A 100 -25.24 -9.22 11.51
C LEU A 100 -24.70 -7.92 12.10
N ASP A 101 -25.38 -7.36 13.11
CA ASP A 101 -24.98 -6.09 13.70
C ASP A 101 -23.72 -6.18 14.54
N ASP A 102 -23.40 -7.37 15.05
CA ASP A 102 -22.20 -7.64 15.85
C ASP A 102 -20.94 -7.86 14.99
N LEU A 103 -21.07 -7.92 13.65
CA LEU A 103 -19.94 -8.11 12.76
C LEU A 103 -19.17 -6.79 12.55
N ASP A 104 -17.86 -6.86 12.79
CA ASP A 104 -16.95 -5.71 12.63
C ASP A 104 -16.69 -5.37 11.15
N ASP A 105 -16.70 -6.36 10.24
CA ASP A 105 -16.40 -6.17 8.83
C ASP A 105 -17.66 -5.80 8.03
N PRO A 106 -17.73 -4.56 7.48
CA PRO A 106 -18.91 -4.10 6.75
C PRO A 106 -19.12 -4.82 5.42
N PHE A 107 -18.05 -5.33 4.79
CA PHE A 107 -18.13 -6.08 3.54
C PHE A 107 -18.78 -7.47 3.77
N MET A 108 -18.36 -8.16 4.84
CA MET A 108 -18.97 -9.42 5.27
C MET A 108 -20.44 -9.22 5.65
N LYS A 109 -20.74 -8.17 6.41
CA LYS A 109 -22.10 -7.81 6.80
C LYS A 109 -23.00 -7.58 5.57
N THR A 110 -22.52 -6.86 4.56
CA THR A 110 -23.26 -6.62 3.32
C THR A 110 -23.57 -7.93 2.59
N GLY A 111 -22.56 -8.79 2.44
CA GLY A 111 -22.74 -10.09 1.77
C GLY A 111 -23.75 -11.00 2.47
N LEU A 112 -23.65 -11.11 3.80
CA LEU A 112 -24.58 -11.94 4.60
C LEU A 112 -26.01 -11.36 4.61
N ARG A 113 -26.19 -10.03 4.58
CA ARG A 113 -27.50 -9.41 4.43
C ARG A 113 -28.17 -9.81 3.13
N LEU A 114 -27.41 -9.84 2.01
CA LEU A 114 -27.95 -10.33 0.73
C LEU A 114 -28.38 -11.81 0.80
N VAL A 115 -27.67 -12.63 1.60
CA VAL A 115 -28.06 -14.03 1.82
C VAL A 115 -29.38 -14.11 2.61
N VAL A 116 -29.52 -13.32 3.68
CA VAL A 116 -30.77 -13.26 4.48
C VAL A 116 -31.96 -12.79 3.65
N ASP A 117 -31.74 -11.82 2.74
CA ASP A 117 -32.73 -11.31 1.79
C ASP A 117 -33.12 -12.34 0.70
N GLY A 118 -32.51 -13.52 0.68
CA GLY A 118 -32.82 -14.59 -0.28
C GLY A 118 -32.30 -14.34 -1.70
N THR A 119 -31.28 -13.49 -1.85
CA THR A 119 -30.69 -13.16 -3.13
C THR A 119 -29.99 -14.37 -3.76
N ASP A 120 -30.06 -14.52 -5.09
CA ASP A 120 -29.37 -15.57 -5.83
C ASP A 120 -27.85 -15.46 -5.69
N GLY A 121 -27.15 -16.60 -5.54
CA GLY A 121 -25.71 -16.65 -5.32
C GLY A 121 -24.88 -15.98 -6.41
N ASN A 122 -25.30 -16.05 -7.68
CA ASN A 122 -24.58 -15.37 -8.76
C ASN A 122 -24.72 -13.83 -8.65
N ILE A 123 -25.87 -13.36 -8.17
CA ILE A 123 -26.11 -11.93 -7.94
C ILE A 123 -25.28 -11.45 -6.75
N ILE A 124 -25.26 -12.23 -5.65
CA ILE A 124 -24.42 -11.92 -4.47
C ILE A 124 -22.95 -11.81 -4.90
N ARG A 125 -22.44 -12.82 -5.63
CA ARG A 125 -21.08 -12.83 -6.16
C ARG A 125 -20.80 -11.58 -6.98
N ALA A 126 -21.66 -11.26 -7.93
CA ALA A 126 -21.48 -10.10 -8.83
C ALA A 126 -21.46 -8.77 -8.07
N ILE A 127 -22.32 -8.59 -7.05
CA ILE A 127 -22.35 -7.38 -6.22
C ILE A 127 -21.06 -7.26 -5.40
N MET A 128 -20.66 -8.32 -4.72
CA MET A 128 -19.48 -8.32 -3.84
C MET A 128 -18.19 -8.16 -4.65
N GLU A 129 -18.03 -8.87 -5.77
CA GLU A 129 -16.87 -8.71 -6.65
C GLU A 129 -16.79 -7.29 -7.22
N ASN A 130 -17.92 -6.68 -7.59
CA ASN A 130 -17.93 -5.29 -8.05
C ASN A 130 -17.49 -4.32 -6.95
N GLU A 131 -17.96 -4.47 -5.71
CA GLU A 131 -17.52 -3.65 -4.57
C GLU A 131 -16.02 -3.82 -4.29
N MET A 132 -15.52 -5.05 -4.32
CA MET A 132 -14.09 -5.36 -4.18
C MET A 132 -13.27 -4.68 -5.28
N ASN A 133 -13.65 -4.85 -6.55
CA ASN A 133 -12.96 -4.26 -7.69
C ASN A 133 -12.97 -2.73 -7.67
N GLN A 134 -14.07 -2.09 -7.24
CA GLN A 134 -14.13 -0.64 -7.08
C GLN A 134 -13.23 -0.16 -5.93
N THR A 135 -13.08 -0.95 -4.88
CA THR A 135 -12.16 -0.65 -3.79
C THR A 135 -10.71 -0.73 -4.26
N GLU A 136 -10.36 -1.81 -4.96
CA GLU A 136 -9.04 -1.99 -5.57
C GLU A 136 -8.71 -0.84 -6.55
N ALA A 137 -9.63 -0.50 -7.45
CA ALA A 137 -9.45 0.59 -8.39
C ALA A 137 -9.13 1.92 -7.68
N ARG A 138 -9.85 2.24 -6.59
CA ARG A 138 -9.57 3.44 -5.78
C ARG A 138 -8.18 3.41 -5.15
N HIS A 139 -7.71 2.25 -4.66
CA HIS A 139 -6.38 2.10 -4.09
C HIS A 139 -5.29 2.22 -5.16
N MET A 140 -5.49 1.57 -6.32
CA MET A 140 -4.55 1.62 -7.44
C MET A 140 -4.40 3.03 -8.02
N GLU A 141 -5.45 3.83 -8.02
CA GLU A 141 -5.36 5.24 -8.41
C GLU A 141 -4.40 6.04 -7.51
N TRP A 142 -4.43 5.82 -6.18
CA TRP A 142 -3.50 6.48 -5.25
C TRP A 142 -2.07 5.98 -5.41
N ILE A 143 -1.88 4.67 -5.56
CA ILE A 143 -0.58 4.06 -5.81
C ILE A 143 -0.01 4.58 -7.14
N GLY A 144 -0.85 4.75 -8.16
CA GLY A 144 -0.49 5.33 -9.44
C GLY A 144 0.09 6.74 -9.30
N VAL A 145 -0.53 7.61 -8.50
CA VAL A 145 0.00 8.97 -8.26
C VAL A 145 1.36 8.96 -7.56
N ILE A 146 1.56 8.04 -6.60
CA ILE A 146 2.87 7.87 -5.95
C ILE A 146 3.93 7.46 -6.98
N ASN A 147 3.61 6.50 -7.84
CA ASN A 147 4.52 6.04 -8.89
C ASN A 147 4.84 7.12 -9.94
N ILE A 148 3.85 7.96 -10.29
CA ILE A 148 4.07 9.13 -11.17
C ILE A 148 5.12 10.06 -10.56
N TRP A 149 5.01 10.37 -9.27
CA TRP A 149 6.01 11.22 -8.60
C TRP A 149 7.38 10.56 -8.55
N ALA A 150 7.45 9.26 -8.22
CA ALA A 150 8.70 8.49 -8.26
C ALA A 150 9.37 8.55 -9.64
N GLY A 151 8.57 8.49 -10.72
CA GLY A 151 9.07 8.57 -12.09
C GLY A 151 9.63 9.95 -12.46
N PHE A 152 9.05 11.05 -11.94
CA PHE A 152 9.52 12.40 -12.24
C PHE A 152 10.78 12.79 -11.45
N ALA A 153 10.98 12.28 -10.25
CA ALA A 153 12.08 12.70 -9.38
C ALA A 153 13.47 12.53 -10.02
N PRO A 154 13.84 11.40 -10.67
CA PRO A 154 15.11 11.27 -11.38
C PRO A 154 15.22 12.20 -12.58
N GLY A 155 14.13 12.44 -13.31
CA GLY A 155 14.08 13.37 -14.43
C GLY A 155 14.45 14.80 -14.02
N PHE A 156 13.90 15.28 -12.90
CA PHE A 156 14.27 16.57 -12.34
C PHE A 156 15.71 16.57 -11.78
N GLY A 157 16.20 15.45 -11.27
CA GLY A 157 17.61 15.27 -10.95
C GLY A 157 18.52 15.50 -12.16
N MET A 158 18.21 14.87 -13.29
CA MET A 158 18.95 15.07 -14.54
C MET A 158 18.84 16.51 -15.08
N MET A 159 17.67 17.14 -15.01
CA MET A 159 17.54 18.57 -15.38
C MET A 159 18.45 19.44 -14.53
N GLY A 160 18.52 19.20 -13.22
CA GLY A 160 19.43 19.90 -12.32
C GLY A 160 20.91 19.68 -12.68
N THR A 161 21.28 18.49 -13.12
CA THR A 161 22.64 18.22 -13.65
C THR A 161 22.95 19.13 -14.82
N VAL A 162 22.06 19.26 -15.79
CA VAL A 162 22.24 20.12 -16.96
C VAL A 162 22.34 21.59 -16.55
N VAL A 163 21.48 22.06 -15.64
CA VAL A 163 21.52 23.43 -15.12
C VAL A 163 22.86 23.74 -14.44
N GLY A 164 23.36 22.82 -13.59
CA GLY A 164 24.66 22.97 -12.92
C GLY A 164 25.83 23.04 -13.94
N LEU A 165 25.80 22.17 -14.97
CA LEU A 165 26.82 22.20 -16.03
C LEU A 165 26.75 23.47 -16.87
N ILE A 166 25.57 23.97 -17.21
CA ILE A 166 25.41 25.27 -17.89
C ILE A 166 25.99 26.40 -17.05
N GLY A 167 25.69 26.43 -15.74
CA GLY A 167 26.25 27.40 -14.80
C GLY A 167 27.79 27.36 -14.75
N MET A 168 28.36 26.14 -14.77
CA MET A 168 29.80 25.94 -14.82
C MET A 168 30.41 26.48 -16.14
N LEU A 169 29.80 26.15 -17.28
CA LEU A 169 30.29 26.56 -18.58
C LEU A 169 30.22 28.09 -18.80
N ASN A 170 29.19 28.73 -18.26
CA ASN A 170 29.02 30.19 -18.34
C ASN A 170 30.06 30.97 -17.50
N ASN A 171 30.73 30.29 -16.56
CA ASN A 171 31.69 30.92 -15.63
C ASN A 171 33.07 30.23 -15.66
N LEU A 172 33.50 29.72 -16.82
CA LEU A 172 34.77 28.98 -16.97
C LEU A 172 36.00 29.77 -16.55
N GLU A 173 35.98 31.06 -16.67
CA GLU A 173 37.08 31.98 -16.29
C GLU A 173 37.20 32.12 -14.77
N ASP A 174 36.07 31.98 -14.04
CA ASP A 174 36.05 32.04 -12.58
C ASP A 174 36.21 30.63 -11.95
N LYS A 175 37.44 30.31 -11.64
CA LYS A 175 37.77 29.02 -10.98
C LYS A 175 37.04 28.79 -9.66
N SER A 176 36.58 29.84 -8.98
CA SER A 176 35.87 29.71 -7.68
C SER A 176 34.45 29.23 -7.85
N SER A 177 33.84 29.42 -9.01
CA SER A 177 32.46 28.99 -9.31
C SER A 177 32.34 27.56 -9.88
N LEU A 178 33.44 26.98 -10.38
CA LEU A 178 33.43 25.67 -11.02
C LEU A 178 33.02 24.56 -10.04
N GLY A 179 33.62 24.55 -8.83
CA GLY A 179 33.31 23.56 -7.80
C GLY A 179 31.85 23.57 -7.36
N PRO A 180 31.31 24.73 -6.94
CA PRO A 180 29.90 24.85 -6.57
C PRO A 180 28.91 24.42 -7.65
N ASN A 181 29.09 24.84 -8.91
CA ASN A 181 28.22 24.46 -10.01
C ASN A 181 28.27 22.94 -10.32
N MET A 182 29.47 22.34 -10.24
CA MET A 182 29.61 20.89 -10.37
C MET A 182 28.93 20.14 -9.21
N ALA A 183 29.02 20.67 -7.99
CA ALA A 183 28.35 20.10 -6.84
C ALA A 183 26.83 20.10 -7.03
N VAL A 184 26.23 21.23 -7.48
CA VAL A 184 24.78 21.29 -7.81
C VAL A 184 24.40 20.20 -8.82
N ALA A 185 25.18 20.03 -9.89
CA ALA A 185 24.92 19.01 -10.92
C ALA A 185 24.88 17.58 -10.33
N LEU A 186 25.77 17.26 -9.40
CA LEU A 186 25.86 15.92 -8.81
C LEU A 186 24.79 15.72 -7.70
N ILE A 187 24.56 16.75 -6.87
CA ILE A 187 23.62 16.68 -5.74
C ILE A 187 22.18 16.53 -6.25
N THR A 188 21.80 17.22 -7.33
CA THR A 188 20.46 17.09 -7.90
C THR A 188 20.17 15.65 -8.36
N THR A 189 21.14 15.01 -9.01
CA THR A 189 21.02 13.60 -9.42
C THR A 189 20.93 12.67 -8.22
N LEU A 190 21.73 12.90 -7.19
CA LEU A 190 21.68 12.17 -5.93
C LEU A 190 20.28 12.26 -5.31
N TYR A 191 19.74 13.49 -5.17
CA TYR A 191 18.41 13.71 -4.60
C TYR A 191 17.31 13.02 -5.41
N GLY A 192 17.35 13.13 -6.75
CA GLY A 192 16.38 12.48 -7.62
C GLY A 192 16.36 10.95 -7.44
N SER A 193 17.54 10.34 -7.39
CA SER A 193 17.70 8.90 -7.18
C SER A 193 17.27 8.46 -5.78
N MET A 194 17.64 9.21 -4.74
CA MET A 194 17.25 8.92 -3.36
C MET A 194 15.74 9.01 -3.19
N MET A 195 15.12 10.06 -3.70
CA MET A 195 13.66 10.22 -3.62
C MET A 195 12.94 9.08 -4.30
N ALA A 196 13.30 8.77 -5.53
CA ALA A 196 12.62 7.74 -6.30
C ALA A 196 12.78 6.36 -5.67
N ASN A 197 14.03 5.92 -5.45
CA ASN A 197 14.34 4.52 -5.18
C ASN A 197 14.36 4.17 -3.68
N TRP A 198 14.64 5.11 -2.80
CA TRP A 198 14.72 4.85 -1.37
C TRP A 198 13.46 5.28 -0.62
N LEU A 199 12.77 6.33 -1.07
CA LEU A 199 11.58 6.82 -0.37
C LEU A 199 10.30 6.48 -1.13
N ILE A 200 10.06 7.04 -2.31
CA ILE A 200 8.74 7.05 -2.93
C ILE A 200 8.32 5.66 -3.44
N SER A 201 9.17 4.98 -4.22
CA SER A 201 8.84 3.65 -4.78
C SER A 201 8.62 2.57 -3.71
N PRO A 202 9.40 2.49 -2.61
CA PRO A 202 9.12 1.55 -1.53
C PRO A 202 7.76 1.78 -0.87
N PHE A 203 7.31 3.04 -0.70
CA PHE A 203 5.97 3.31 -0.19
C PHE A 203 4.88 2.82 -1.15
N ALA A 204 5.03 3.04 -2.45
CA ALA A 204 4.09 2.53 -3.46
C ALA A 204 4.00 1.00 -3.41
N SER A 205 5.15 0.32 -3.37
CA SER A 205 5.24 -1.14 -3.32
C SER A 205 4.59 -1.70 -2.05
N LYS A 206 4.78 -1.04 -0.91
CA LYS A 206 4.18 -1.45 0.36
C LYS A 206 2.66 -1.29 0.36
N LEU A 207 2.16 -0.16 -0.12
CA LEU A 207 0.71 0.05 -0.25
C LEU A 207 0.08 -0.95 -1.23
N LEU A 208 0.80 -1.33 -2.29
CA LEU A 208 0.37 -2.39 -3.20
C LEU A 208 0.27 -3.75 -2.49
N ALA A 209 1.25 -4.10 -1.66
CA ALA A 209 1.21 -5.34 -0.88
C ALA A 209 0.02 -5.35 0.10
N HIS A 210 -0.25 -4.22 0.79
CA HIS A 210 -1.42 -4.09 1.66
C HIS A 210 -2.74 -4.25 0.88
N ASN A 211 -2.85 -3.64 -0.30
CA ASN A 211 -4.01 -3.78 -1.18
C ASN A 211 -4.23 -5.24 -1.59
N GLN A 212 -3.17 -5.94 -1.99
CA GLN A 212 -3.27 -7.35 -2.38
C GLN A 212 -3.72 -8.25 -1.22
N GLN A 213 -3.29 -7.97 0.00
CA GLN A 213 -3.75 -8.70 1.19
C GLN A 213 -5.22 -8.41 1.47
N GLU A 214 -5.66 -7.15 1.40
CA GLU A 214 -7.07 -6.78 1.56
C GLU A 214 -7.96 -7.47 0.52
N MET A 215 -7.55 -7.51 -0.75
CA MET A 215 -8.31 -8.17 -1.82
C MET A 215 -8.44 -9.67 -1.57
N ARG A 216 -7.37 -10.37 -1.15
CA ARG A 216 -7.43 -11.79 -0.77
C ARG A 216 -8.39 -12.04 0.39
N THR A 217 -8.40 -11.16 1.38
CA THR A 217 -9.35 -11.27 2.50
C THR A 217 -10.79 -11.08 2.03
N LYS A 218 -11.05 -10.14 1.12
CA LYS A 218 -12.38 -9.95 0.53
C LYS A 218 -12.82 -11.15 -0.31
N GLU A 219 -11.93 -11.74 -1.10
CA GLU A 219 -12.21 -12.98 -1.84
C GLU A 219 -12.58 -14.12 -0.89
N MET A 220 -11.85 -14.28 0.21
CA MET A 220 -12.17 -15.26 1.26
C MET A 220 -13.57 -15.03 1.85
N ILE A 221 -13.95 -13.76 2.10
CA ILE A 221 -15.29 -13.42 2.58
C ILE A 221 -16.36 -13.78 1.54
N ILE A 222 -16.15 -13.48 0.26
CA ILE A 222 -17.07 -13.83 -0.82
C ILE A 222 -17.32 -15.34 -0.84
N GLU A 223 -16.26 -16.15 -0.81
CA GLU A 223 -16.38 -17.62 -0.80
C GLU A 223 -17.14 -18.12 0.43
N GLY A 224 -16.89 -17.55 1.62
CA GLY A 224 -17.62 -17.89 2.83
C GLY A 224 -19.11 -17.55 2.76
N VAL A 225 -19.46 -16.37 2.27
CA VAL A 225 -20.84 -15.92 2.09
C VAL A 225 -21.60 -16.83 1.12
N LEU A 226 -20.97 -17.16 -0.01
CA LEU A 226 -21.58 -18.05 -1.02
C LEU A 226 -21.72 -19.49 -0.52
N ALA A 227 -20.79 -19.99 0.27
CA ALA A 227 -20.89 -21.30 0.90
C ALA A 227 -22.05 -21.36 1.91
N ILE A 228 -22.28 -20.30 2.67
CA ILE A 228 -23.43 -20.17 3.58
C ILE A 228 -24.73 -20.14 2.78
N GLN A 229 -24.79 -19.35 1.70
CA GLN A 229 -25.96 -19.24 0.83
C GLN A 229 -26.31 -20.59 0.17
N ALA A 230 -25.28 -21.35 -0.25
CA ALA A 230 -25.45 -22.67 -0.85
C ALA A 230 -25.77 -23.77 0.18
N GLY A 231 -25.77 -23.48 1.48
CA GLY A 231 -25.98 -24.48 2.55
C GLY A 231 -24.85 -25.50 2.63
N GLU A 232 -23.62 -25.15 2.24
CA GLU A 232 -22.46 -26.05 2.31
C GLU A 232 -22.19 -26.52 3.75
N ASN A 233 -21.51 -27.66 3.86
CA ASN A 233 -21.10 -28.15 5.17
C ASN A 233 -20.11 -27.18 5.82
N PRO A 234 -20.35 -26.69 7.07
CA PRO A 234 -19.48 -25.71 7.73
C PRO A 234 -18.01 -26.13 7.79
N ARG A 235 -17.74 -27.43 7.97
CA ARG A 235 -16.38 -27.98 7.98
C ARG A 235 -15.69 -27.90 6.63
N ILE A 236 -16.44 -28.17 5.54
CA ILE A 236 -15.90 -28.06 4.16
C ILE A 236 -15.64 -26.61 3.82
N MET A 237 -16.58 -25.70 4.15
CA MET A 237 -16.40 -24.27 4.00
C MET A 237 -15.15 -23.79 4.75
N ALA A 238 -15.02 -24.15 6.02
CA ALA A 238 -13.85 -23.80 6.83
C ALA A 238 -12.54 -24.28 6.19
N GLN A 239 -12.49 -25.51 5.68
CA GLN A 239 -11.33 -26.03 4.94
C GLN A 239 -11.00 -25.19 3.70
N LYS A 240 -12.00 -24.74 2.93
CA LYS A 240 -11.80 -23.83 1.81
C LYS A 240 -11.20 -22.49 2.28
N LEU A 241 -11.78 -21.88 3.33
CA LEU A 241 -11.32 -20.58 3.83
C LEU A 241 -9.89 -20.64 4.41
N LEU A 242 -9.52 -21.74 5.05
CA LEU A 242 -8.16 -21.97 5.55
C LEU A 242 -7.10 -21.97 4.45
N THR A 243 -7.45 -22.20 3.18
CA THR A 243 -6.48 -22.13 2.07
C THR A 243 -6.01 -20.71 1.75
N TYR A 244 -6.77 -19.69 2.15
CA TYR A 244 -6.40 -18.27 1.98
C TYR A 244 -5.37 -17.79 2.99
N LEU A 245 -5.24 -18.51 4.13
CA LEU A 245 -4.35 -18.16 5.21
C LEU A 245 -2.91 -18.61 4.96
N ASP A 246 -1.96 -17.88 5.51
CA ASP A 246 -0.59 -18.32 5.54
C ASP A 246 -0.42 -19.59 6.40
N PRO A 247 0.63 -20.41 6.17
CA PRO A 247 0.80 -21.69 6.86
C PRO A 247 0.90 -21.61 8.38
N VAL A 248 1.39 -20.49 8.93
CA VAL A 248 1.55 -20.30 10.39
C VAL A 248 0.19 -20.01 11.01
N THR A 249 -0.53 -19.04 10.47
CA THR A 249 -1.88 -18.66 10.91
C THR A 249 -2.85 -19.83 10.74
N ARG A 250 -2.77 -20.55 9.59
CA ARG A 250 -3.58 -21.75 9.35
C ARG A 250 -3.41 -22.80 10.44
N LYS A 251 -2.17 -23.20 10.76
CA LYS A 251 -1.90 -24.19 11.83
C LYS A 251 -2.41 -23.74 13.19
N ALA A 252 -2.40 -22.45 13.48
CA ALA A 252 -2.83 -21.91 14.77
C ALA A 252 -4.34 -22.08 15.02
N ILE A 253 -5.16 -22.09 13.96
CA ILE A 253 -6.62 -22.16 14.09
C ILE A 253 -7.24 -23.44 13.52
N GLU A 254 -6.49 -24.22 12.73
CA GLU A 254 -7.00 -25.43 12.08
C GLU A 254 -7.57 -26.43 13.10
N ALA A 255 -6.90 -26.59 14.24
CA ALA A 255 -7.37 -27.48 15.31
C ALA A 255 -8.66 -26.99 15.99
N ASP A 256 -8.90 -25.68 16.05
CA ASP A 256 -10.09 -25.11 16.67
C ASP A 256 -11.29 -25.10 15.71
N VAL A 257 -11.01 -24.85 14.44
CA VAL A 257 -12.01 -24.71 13.36
C VAL A 257 -12.45 -26.09 12.81
N LEU A 258 -11.61 -27.11 12.86
CA LEU A 258 -11.93 -28.46 12.36
C LEU A 258 -12.26 -29.47 13.47
N LYS A 259 -12.39 -29.04 14.73
CA LYS A 259 -12.91 -29.89 15.81
C LYS A 259 -14.34 -30.33 15.48
N ASP A 260 -14.62 -31.64 15.79
CA ASP A 260 -15.91 -32.29 15.62
C ASP A 260 -16.96 -31.73 16.57
#